data_1e5e33c8f4c3540d563a1372ab7bd9d6
#
_entry.id   1e5e33c8f4c3540d563a1372ab7bd9d6
#
_cell.length_a   1.000
_cell.length_b   1.000
_cell.length_c   1.000
_cell.angle_alpha   90.00
_cell.angle_beta   90.00
_cell.angle_gamma   90.00
#
_symmetry.space_group_name_H-M   'P 1'
#
loop_
_entity.id
_entity.type
_entity.pdbx_description
1 polymer ?
#
loop_
_entity_poly.entity_id
_entity_poly.type
_entity_poly.pdbx_seq_one_letter_code
_entity_poly.pdbx_strand_id
1 'polypeptide(L)'
;MFTRRQFTTLTLATTLLAGTGIRAAYAAPGPIDVSKVRNDIFAAKSKKLTMATVVKVDGIAWFDRMREGVKEFGQLTGDDVWMVGPSHADAAEQVQLVENLIAQGVDAICIVPFSVEAVEPVLKKARDRGIIVVAHEASNLQNADYIIEAFDNKAYGAALMKSLAAQMGGEGKYVATVGSLTSQSQNEWIDGGIEYQKANFPKMQLATQRLETYDDATQDYNKLKEALTAYPDLKGVLGGPMPTSAGAGKLIAERGLKGKLFFAGTGLVSVAGEYLKSGDIGYIQFWDPAVAGIAMNIIAALAATGKKGELKTGLNLGLPGYENLTQPQADRPNLLYGAGWVSVTKDNMGEYNF
;
A
#
# COMPACT_ATOMS: atom_id res chain seq x y z
N MET A 1 -72.55 -37.28 4.66
CA MET A 1 -71.74 -37.39 3.45
C MET A 1 -70.61 -36.38 3.50
N PHE A 2 -69.38 -36.83 3.52
CA PHE A 2 -68.18 -36.07 3.84
C PHE A 2 -67.73 -35.25 2.62
N THR A 3 -67.36 -33.93 2.80
CA THR A 3 -66.66 -33.16 1.83
C THR A 3 -65.34 -32.68 2.44
N ARG A 4 -64.27 -32.87 1.66
CA ARG A 4 -62.86 -32.68 1.99
C ARG A 4 -62.50 -31.24 2.31
N ARG A 5 -61.75 -31.05 3.41
CA ARG A 5 -61.04 -29.82 3.75
C ARG A 5 -59.84 -29.61 2.77
N GLN A 6 -59.79 -28.47 2.08
CA GLN A 6 -58.58 -28.00 1.38
C GLN A 6 -57.65 -27.37 2.38
N PHE A 7 -56.45 -27.91 2.51
CA PHE A 7 -55.32 -27.26 3.19
C PHE A 7 -54.63 -26.35 2.20
N THR A 8 -54.68 -25.03 2.44
CA THR A 8 -53.93 -24.04 1.71
C THR A 8 -52.55 -23.94 2.37
N THR A 9 -51.52 -24.45 1.69
CA THR A 9 -50.13 -24.32 2.10
C THR A 9 -49.65 -22.92 1.74
N LEU A 10 -49.38 -22.10 2.76
CA LEU A 10 -48.77 -20.77 2.60
C LEU A 10 -47.27 -20.99 2.41
N THR A 11 -46.76 -20.87 1.20
CA THR A 11 -45.34 -20.89 0.90
C THR A 11 -44.78 -19.49 1.19
N LEU A 12 -44.03 -19.34 2.28
CA LEU A 12 -43.21 -18.16 2.53
C LEU A 12 -42.07 -18.18 1.52
N ALA A 13 -42.12 -17.30 0.55
CA ALA A 13 -40.98 -16.99 -0.32
C ALA A 13 -39.99 -16.12 0.46
N THR A 14 -38.94 -16.75 0.96
CA THR A 14 -37.74 -16.06 1.46
C THR A 14 -36.98 -15.53 0.26
N THR A 15 -37.14 -14.25 -0.05
CA THR A 15 -36.28 -13.53 -0.99
C THR A 15 -34.88 -13.38 -0.35
N LEU A 16 -33.96 -14.27 -0.74
CA LEU A 16 -32.52 -14.01 -0.56
C LEU A 16 -32.18 -12.77 -1.40
N LEU A 17 -31.99 -11.64 -0.76
CA LEU A 17 -31.24 -10.54 -1.34
C LEU A 17 -29.78 -11.01 -1.48
N ALA A 18 -29.45 -11.55 -2.65
CA ALA A 18 -28.07 -11.71 -3.08
C ALA A 18 -27.49 -10.29 -3.25
N GLY A 19 -26.82 -9.82 -2.21
CA GLY A 19 -25.98 -8.64 -2.31
C GLY A 19 -24.94 -8.91 -3.39
N THR A 20 -25.11 -8.28 -4.55
CA THR A 20 -24.06 -8.19 -5.57
C THR A 20 -22.93 -7.33 -4.99
N GLY A 21 -22.12 -7.93 -4.15
CA GLY A 21 -20.81 -7.41 -3.85
C GLY A 21 -20.05 -7.34 -5.16
N ILE A 22 -19.74 -6.15 -5.62
CA ILE A 22 -18.79 -5.93 -6.70
C ILE A 22 -17.47 -6.53 -6.19
N ARG A 23 -17.23 -7.79 -6.50
CA ARG A 23 -15.88 -8.36 -6.45
C ARG A 23 -15.16 -7.66 -7.61
N ALA A 24 -14.36 -6.65 -7.30
CA ALA A 24 -13.28 -6.27 -8.18
C ALA A 24 -12.39 -7.53 -8.28
N ALA A 25 -12.58 -8.29 -9.35
CA ALA A 25 -11.73 -9.42 -9.68
C ALA A 25 -10.42 -8.80 -10.21
N TYR A 26 -9.53 -8.43 -9.28
CA TYR A 26 -8.16 -8.18 -9.65
C TYR A 26 -7.54 -9.54 -9.99
N ALA A 27 -7.08 -9.66 -11.23
CA ALA A 27 -6.29 -10.81 -11.64
C ALA A 27 -5.06 -10.91 -10.72
N ALA A 28 -4.76 -12.13 -10.27
CA ALA A 28 -3.53 -12.41 -9.54
C ALA A 28 -2.34 -11.82 -10.31
N PRO A 29 -1.42 -11.10 -9.65
CA PRO A 29 -0.23 -10.65 -10.31
C PRO A 29 0.61 -11.88 -10.68
N GLY A 30 0.56 -12.19 -11.95
CA GLY A 30 1.57 -12.98 -12.62
C GLY A 30 2.88 -12.19 -12.76
N PRO A 31 3.79 -12.60 -13.64
CA PRO A 31 4.87 -11.73 -14.08
C PRO A 31 4.26 -10.38 -14.46
N ILE A 32 4.96 -9.28 -14.14
CA ILE A 32 4.46 -7.91 -14.33
C ILE A 32 3.96 -7.80 -15.77
N ASP A 33 2.63 -7.73 -15.95
CA ASP A 33 2.05 -7.63 -17.30
C ASP A 33 2.12 -6.18 -17.77
N VAL A 34 3.17 -5.88 -18.51
CA VAL A 34 3.40 -4.58 -19.15
C VAL A 34 2.92 -4.54 -20.60
N SER A 35 2.28 -5.62 -21.09
CA SER A 35 1.85 -5.72 -22.49
C SER A 35 0.80 -4.68 -22.88
N LYS A 36 0.08 -4.13 -21.90
CA LYS A 36 -0.94 -3.09 -22.09
C LYS A 36 -0.45 -1.69 -21.75
N VAL A 37 0.80 -1.56 -21.29
CA VAL A 37 1.37 -0.23 -21.06
C VAL A 37 1.41 0.52 -22.39
N ARG A 38 0.91 1.73 -22.36
CA ARG A 38 0.77 2.59 -23.53
C ARG A 38 2.13 2.91 -24.17
N ASN A 39 2.53 2.13 -25.17
CA ASN A 39 3.77 2.36 -25.93
C ASN A 39 3.75 3.70 -26.70
N ASP A 40 2.57 4.23 -27.04
CA ASP A 40 2.40 5.53 -27.69
C ASP A 40 2.91 6.70 -26.83
N ILE A 41 2.91 6.53 -25.51
CA ILE A 41 3.46 7.53 -24.57
C ILE A 41 4.97 7.71 -24.79
N PHE A 42 5.67 6.64 -25.19
CA PHE A 42 7.12 6.61 -25.31
C PHE A 42 7.64 6.76 -26.74
N ALA A 43 6.79 6.51 -27.73
CA ALA A 43 7.19 6.53 -29.15
C ALA A 43 7.66 7.90 -29.68
N ALA A 44 7.34 9.00 -29.01
CA ALA A 44 7.59 10.36 -29.45
C ALA A 44 8.73 11.08 -28.67
N LYS A 45 9.57 10.33 -27.94
CA LYS A 45 10.65 10.96 -27.17
C LYS A 45 11.77 11.45 -28.07
N SER A 46 12.18 12.71 -27.86
CA SER A 46 13.33 13.31 -28.55
C SER A 46 14.68 12.91 -27.94
N LYS A 47 14.68 12.39 -26.72
CA LYS A 47 15.89 11.94 -26.01
C LYS A 47 15.57 10.78 -25.05
N LYS A 48 16.61 10.03 -24.69
CA LYS A 48 16.59 9.09 -23.57
C LYS A 48 16.49 9.87 -22.24
N LEU A 49 15.58 9.46 -21.35
CA LEU A 49 15.45 10.07 -20.02
C LEU A 49 16.36 9.36 -19.02
N THR A 50 16.84 10.12 -18.05
CA THR A 50 17.60 9.65 -16.89
C THR A 50 16.76 9.87 -15.64
N MET A 51 16.28 8.79 -15.00
CA MET A 51 15.32 8.88 -13.91
C MET A 51 15.73 7.97 -12.75
N ALA A 52 15.58 8.46 -11.52
CA ALA A 52 15.85 7.68 -10.32
C ALA A 52 14.61 7.55 -9.44
N THR A 53 14.38 6.34 -8.92
CA THR A 53 13.38 6.08 -7.88
C THR A 53 14.08 5.98 -6.52
N VAL A 54 13.75 6.88 -5.60
CA VAL A 54 14.33 6.95 -4.26
C VAL A 54 13.32 6.38 -3.27
N VAL A 55 13.65 5.25 -2.64
CA VAL A 55 12.80 4.59 -1.65
C VAL A 55 13.22 4.92 -0.22
N LYS A 56 12.33 4.67 0.76
CA LYS A 56 12.59 5.01 2.18
C LYS A 56 13.58 4.07 2.88
N VAL A 57 13.74 2.86 2.37
CA VAL A 57 14.73 1.86 2.82
C VAL A 57 14.99 0.88 1.69
N ASP A 58 16.23 0.46 1.51
CA ASP A 58 16.61 -0.57 0.53
C ASP A 58 16.76 -1.94 1.22
N GLY A 59 16.67 -3.03 0.46
CA GLY A 59 16.92 -4.39 0.93
C GLY A 59 15.79 -5.04 1.72
N ILE A 60 14.57 -4.50 1.66
CA ILE A 60 13.36 -5.20 2.11
C ILE A 60 12.54 -5.69 0.92
N ALA A 61 11.87 -6.83 1.07
CA ALA A 61 11.14 -7.50 -0.01
C ALA A 61 10.17 -6.57 -0.78
N TRP A 62 9.56 -5.58 -0.10
CA TRP A 62 8.70 -4.58 -0.70
C TRP A 62 9.42 -3.76 -1.79
N PHE A 63 10.57 -3.22 -1.45
CA PHE A 63 11.33 -2.40 -2.39
C PHE A 63 12.16 -3.22 -3.36
N ASP A 64 12.53 -4.46 -3.03
CA ASP A 64 13.09 -5.39 -4.01
C ASP A 64 12.09 -5.67 -5.14
N ARG A 65 10.81 -5.87 -4.78
CA ARG A 65 9.73 -6.01 -5.78
C ARG A 65 9.51 -4.72 -6.57
N MET A 66 9.58 -3.54 -5.95
CA MET A 66 9.49 -2.26 -6.66
C MET A 66 10.65 -2.08 -7.65
N ARG A 67 11.87 -2.51 -7.27
CA ARG A 67 13.05 -2.48 -8.13
C ARG A 67 12.86 -3.28 -9.41
N GLU A 68 12.19 -4.44 -9.33
CA GLU A 68 11.85 -5.22 -10.52
C GLU A 68 10.99 -4.39 -11.49
N GLY A 69 9.98 -3.70 -11.00
CA GLY A 69 9.13 -2.84 -11.82
C GLY A 69 9.87 -1.65 -12.42
N VAL A 70 10.73 -0.98 -11.64
CA VAL A 70 11.58 0.13 -12.13
C VAL A 70 12.49 -0.35 -13.26
N LYS A 71 13.11 -1.53 -13.10
CA LYS A 71 13.95 -2.14 -14.13
C LYS A 71 13.15 -2.50 -15.38
N GLU A 72 11.97 -3.09 -15.20
CA GLU A 72 11.07 -3.44 -16.31
C GLU A 72 10.67 -2.19 -17.11
N PHE A 73 10.32 -1.09 -16.43
CA PHE A 73 10.04 0.18 -17.08
C PHE A 73 11.23 0.65 -17.95
N GLY A 74 12.46 0.60 -17.43
CA GLY A 74 13.67 0.96 -18.18
C GLY A 74 13.87 0.09 -19.43
N GLN A 75 13.59 -1.22 -19.34
CA GLN A 75 13.65 -2.14 -20.46
C GLN A 75 12.61 -1.82 -21.55
N LEU A 76 11.38 -1.50 -21.13
CA LEU A 76 10.30 -1.13 -22.05
C LEU A 76 10.56 0.15 -22.83
N THR A 77 11.14 1.14 -22.15
CA THR A 77 11.25 2.50 -22.69
C THR A 77 12.62 2.81 -23.30
N GLY A 78 13.63 2.01 -22.96
CA GLY A 78 15.04 2.29 -23.27
C GLY A 78 15.63 3.45 -22.48
N ASP A 79 14.91 3.96 -21.47
CA ASP A 79 15.39 5.00 -20.57
C ASP A 79 16.45 4.48 -19.60
N ASP A 80 17.25 5.37 -19.04
CA ASP A 80 18.19 5.08 -17.97
C ASP A 80 17.48 5.24 -16.62
N VAL A 81 17.03 4.12 -16.06
CA VAL A 81 16.17 4.13 -14.88
C VAL A 81 16.74 3.20 -13.83
N TRP A 82 16.86 3.70 -12.60
CA TRP A 82 17.32 2.88 -11.47
C TRP A 82 16.61 3.24 -10.17
N MET A 83 16.78 2.40 -9.16
CA MET A 83 16.27 2.61 -7.82
C MET A 83 17.42 2.67 -6.80
N VAL A 84 17.31 3.58 -5.84
CA VAL A 84 18.23 3.72 -4.70
C VAL A 84 17.43 3.97 -3.42
N GLY A 85 18.03 3.63 -2.28
CA GLY A 85 17.45 3.93 -0.96
C GLY A 85 18.52 3.81 0.13
N PRO A 86 18.26 4.38 1.32
CA PRO A 86 19.11 4.16 2.48
C PRO A 86 19.13 2.68 2.89
N SER A 87 20.22 2.22 3.50
CA SER A 87 20.30 0.85 4.04
C SER A 87 19.42 0.64 5.28
N HIS A 88 19.02 1.71 5.93
CA HIS A 88 18.05 1.77 7.02
C HIS A 88 17.08 2.90 6.75
N ALA A 89 15.87 2.81 7.30
CA ALA A 89 14.88 3.88 7.17
C ALA A 89 15.38 5.14 7.89
N ASP A 90 15.98 6.05 7.13
CA ASP A 90 16.62 7.28 7.61
C ASP A 90 16.30 8.45 6.67
N ALA A 91 15.68 9.49 7.24
CA ALA A 91 15.26 10.66 6.49
C ALA A 91 16.44 11.50 5.99
N ALA A 92 17.53 11.61 6.76
CA ALA A 92 18.69 12.41 6.38
C ALA A 92 19.48 11.74 5.26
N GLU A 93 19.66 10.42 5.31
CA GLU A 93 20.27 9.66 4.21
C GLU A 93 19.42 9.76 2.94
N GLN A 94 18.09 9.69 3.04
CA GLN A 94 17.20 9.86 1.88
C GLN A 94 17.34 11.25 1.26
N VAL A 95 17.41 12.31 2.07
CA VAL A 95 17.67 13.68 1.60
C VAL A 95 19.01 13.76 0.88
N GLN A 96 20.06 13.13 1.42
CA GLN A 96 21.40 13.14 0.79
C GLN A 96 21.40 12.42 -0.56
N LEU A 97 20.64 11.32 -0.71
CA LEU A 97 20.48 10.65 -2.01
C LEU A 97 19.84 11.56 -3.03
N VAL A 98 18.77 12.31 -2.66
CA VAL A 98 18.13 13.29 -3.53
C VAL A 98 19.10 14.41 -3.92
N GLU A 99 19.90 14.94 -2.98
CA GLU A 99 20.94 15.94 -3.27
C GLU A 99 21.95 15.45 -4.32
N ASN A 100 22.37 14.18 -4.20
CA ASN A 100 23.29 13.57 -5.16
C ASN A 100 22.66 13.45 -6.56
N LEU A 101 21.38 13.11 -6.66
CA LEU A 101 20.65 13.05 -7.93
C LEU A 101 20.47 14.43 -8.56
N ILE A 102 20.22 15.45 -7.74
CA ILE A 102 20.17 16.85 -8.19
C ILE A 102 21.53 17.27 -8.79
N ALA A 103 22.64 16.89 -8.15
CA ALA A 103 23.97 17.18 -8.64
C ALA A 103 24.30 16.43 -9.94
N GLN A 104 23.79 15.22 -10.14
CA GLN A 104 23.90 14.43 -11.37
C GLN A 104 23.06 15.01 -12.52
N GLY A 105 22.05 15.85 -12.24
CA GLY A 105 21.21 16.46 -13.26
C GLY A 105 20.27 15.47 -13.94
N VAL A 106 19.66 14.56 -13.17
CA VAL A 106 18.66 13.62 -13.68
C VAL A 106 17.43 14.37 -14.23
N ASP A 107 16.70 13.76 -15.16
CA ASP A 107 15.48 14.36 -15.72
C ASP A 107 14.29 14.28 -14.76
N ALA A 108 14.22 13.19 -13.95
CA ALA A 108 13.16 13.01 -12.98
C ALA A 108 13.62 12.24 -11.73
N ILE A 109 12.97 12.53 -10.62
CA ILE A 109 13.07 11.81 -9.36
C ILE A 109 11.67 11.30 -8.99
N CYS A 110 11.52 9.97 -8.94
CA CYS A 110 10.39 9.31 -8.29
C CYS A 110 10.77 9.08 -6.82
N ILE A 111 9.87 9.30 -5.85
CA ILE A 111 10.21 9.17 -4.43
C ILE A 111 9.09 8.53 -3.62
N VAL A 112 9.47 7.61 -2.73
CA VAL A 112 8.65 7.10 -1.63
C VAL A 112 9.26 7.63 -0.32
N PRO A 113 8.76 8.73 0.25
CA PRO A 113 9.44 9.38 1.37
C PRO A 113 9.25 8.62 2.68
N PHE A 114 10.33 8.52 3.47
CA PHE A 114 10.26 8.07 4.85
C PHE A 114 9.64 9.15 5.74
N SER A 115 10.02 10.41 5.53
CA SER A 115 9.42 11.59 6.17
C SER A 115 9.12 12.65 5.11
N VAL A 116 7.84 12.97 4.92
CA VAL A 116 7.41 14.00 3.97
C VAL A 116 8.02 15.36 4.32
N GLU A 117 7.98 15.74 5.60
CA GLU A 117 8.52 17.01 6.07
C GLU A 117 10.01 17.16 5.77
N ALA A 118 10.80 16.09 5.97
CA ALA A 118 12.25 16.14 5.77
C ALA A 118 12.65 16.31 4.31
N VAL A 119 11.90 15.74 3.36
CA VAL A 119 12.24 15.81 1.93
C VAL A 119 11.72 17.07 1.22
N GLU A 120 10.75 17.79 1.80
CA GLU A 120 10.17 18.98 1.17
C GLU A 120 11.21 20.01 0.67
N PRO A 121 12.22 20.44 1.48
CA PRO A 121 13.18 21.44 1.02
C PRO A 121 14.05 20.95 -0.15
N VAL A 122 14.49 19.69 -0.12
CA VAL A 122 15.36 19.15 -1.17
C VAL A 122 14.56 18.88 -2.46
N LEU A 123 13.30 18.49 -2.37
CA LEU A 123 12.44 18.32 -3.54
C LEU A 123 12.08 19.66 -4.18
N LYS A 124 11.87 20.72 -3.37
CA LYS A 124 11.77 22.08 -3.89
C LYS A 124 13.00 22.45 -4.72
N LYS A 125 14.21 22.19 -4.19
CA LYS A 125 15.47 22.45 -4.88
C LYS A 125 15.58 21.66 -6.19
N ALA A 126 15.13 20.40 -6.23
CA ALA A 126 15.09 19.60 -7.45
C ALA A 126 14.19 20.25 -8.51
N ARG A 127 12.95 20.64 -8.13
CA ARG A 127 11.99 21.29 -9.02
C ARG A 127 12.47 22.67 -9.50
N ASP A 128 13.10 23.46 -8.64
CA ASP A 128 13.69 24.76 -9.02
C ASP A 128 14.80 24.61 -10.10
N ARG A 129 15.38 23.41 -10.24
CA ARG A 129 16.33 23.04 -11.30
C ARG A 129 15.70 22.38 -12.52
N GLY A 130 14.37 22.29 -12.56
CA GLY A 130 13.63 21.70 -13.66
C GLY A 130 13.56 20.17 -13.65
N ILE A 131 13.98 19.51 -12.55
CA ILE A 131 13.85 18.08 -12.37
C ILE A 131 12.39 17.77 -12.04
N ILE A 132 11.77 16.85 -12.76
CA ILE A 132 10.40 16.39 -12.47
C ILE A 132 10.42 15.56 -11.18
N VAL A 133 9.48 15.83 -10.29
CA VAL A 133 9.32 15.09 -9.03
C VAL A 133 7.97 14.39 -9.02
N VAL A 134 7.99 13.07 -8.88
CA VAL A 134 6.78 12.23 -8.70
C VAL A 134 6.89 11.48 -7.39
N ALA A 135 5.88 11.63 -6.52
CA ALA A 135 5.84 10.95 -5.23
C ALA A 135 4.82 9.81 -5.20
N HIS A 136 5.08 8.85 -4.33
CA HIS A 136 4.16 7.75 -3.95
C HIS A 136 4.18 7.60 -2.43
N GLU A 137 3.06 7.17 -1.85
CA GLU A 137 2.88 7.08 -0.39
C GLU A 137 3.11 8.43 0.34
N ALA A 138 2.73 9.54 -0.29
CA ALA A 138 2.97 10.90 0.23
C ALA A 138 1.88 11.88 -0.19
N SER A 139 0.63 11.54 0.09
CA SER A 139 -0.58 12.28 -0.33
C SER A 139 -0.58 13.77 0.00
N ASN A 140 0.16 14.20 1.05
CA ASN A 140 0.24 15.59 1.51
C ASN A 140 1.48 16.37 1.00
N LEU A 141 2.41 15.73 0.27
CA LEU A 141 3.63 16.37 -0.24
C LEU A 141 3.30 17.58 -1.12
N GLN A 142 3.97 18.71 -0.89
CA GLN A 142 3.73 19.96 -1.62
C GLN A 142 4.71 20.12 -2.79
N ASN A 143 5.96 19.72 -2.61
CA ASN A 143 7.01 19.89 -3.60
C ASN A 143 7.16 18.69 -4.56
N ALA A 144 6.01 18.16 -5.03
CA ALA A 144 5.96 17.22 -6.15
C ALA A 144 5.22 17.83 -7.35
N ASP A 145 5.62 17.46 -8.57
CA ASP A 145 4.85 17.77 -9.78
C ASP A 145 3.58 16.92 -9.81
N TYR A 146 3.70 15.63 -9.44
CA TYR A 146 2.59 14.69 -9.31
C TYR A 146 2.79 13.76 -8.12
N ILE A 147 1.68 13.30 -7.57
CA ILE A 147 1.62 12.26 -6.55
C ILE A 147 0.70 11.18 -7.09
N ILE A 148 1.16 9.94 -7.08
CA ILE A 148 0.37 8.78 -7.46
C ILE A 148 0.22 7.84 -6.27
N GLU A 149 -0.99 7.72 -5.73
CA GLU A 149 -1.33 6.75 -4.70
C GLU A 149 -1.96 5.51 -5.35
N ALA A 150 -1.67 4.34 -4.81
CA ALA A 150 -2.24 3.10 -5.33
C ALA A 150 -3.76 3.00 -5.13
N PHE A 151 -4.29 3.77 -4.17
CA PHE A 151 -5.69 3.76 -3.74
C PHE A 151 -5.98 4.92 -2.76
N ASP A 152 -7.24 5.02 -2.32
CA ASP A 152 -7.63 5.86 -1.17
C ASP A 152 -7.07 5.27 0.13
N ASN A 153 -6.17 5.99 0.78
CA ASN A 153 -5.43 5.54 1.96
C ASN A 153 -6.37 5.23 3.16
N LYS A 154 -7.41 6.05 3.38
CA LYS A 154 -8.35 5.80 4.47
C LYS A 154 -9.23 4.59 4.20
N ALA A 155 -9.67 4.40 2.96
CA ALA A 155 -10.43 3.21 2.56
C ALA A 155 -9.60 1.92 2.71
N TYR A 156 -8.30 1.98 2.38
CA TYR A 156 -7.37 0.88 2.61
C TYR A 156 -7.28 0.50 4.10
N GLY A 157 -7.08 1.49 4.96
CA GLY A 157 -7.03 1.29 6.42
C GLY A 157 -8.35 0.77 7.00
N ALA A 158 -9.48 1.27 6.50
CA ALA A 158 -10.80 0.76 6.90
C ALA A 158 -10.99 -0.72 6.53
N ALA A 159 -10.49 -1.16 5.37
CA ALA A 159 -10.52 -2.57 4.96
C ALA A 159 -9.65 -3.46 5.87
N LEU A 160 -8.45 -3.00 6.24
CA LEU A 160 -7.59 -3.68 7.22
C LEU A 160 -8.31 -3.84 8.57
N MET A 161 -8.89 -2.76 9.09
CA MET A 161 -9.60 -2.79 10.38
C MET A 161 -10.85 -3.68 10.32
N LYS A 162 -11.58 -3.68 9.21
CA LYS A 162 -12.73 -4.58 9.02
C LYS A 162 -12.33 -6.05 9.17
N SER A 163 -11.18 -6.44 8.60
CA SER A 163 -10.63 -7.79 8.74
C SER A 163 -10.17 -8.07 10.17
N LEU A 164 -9.46 -7.15 10.80
CA LEU A 164 -9.01 -7.30 12.19
C LEU A 164 -10.20 -7.46 13.14
N ALA A 165 -11.21 -6.60 13.00
CA ALA A 165 -12.41 -6.64 13.82
C ALA A 165 -13.18 -7.96 13.68
N ALA A 166 -13.29 -8.50 12.47
CA ALA A 166 -13.91 -9.81 12.22
C ALA A 166 -13.16 -10.93 12.97
N GLN A 167 -11.83 -10.93 12.93
CA GLN A 167 -10.99 -11.90 13.63
C GLN A 167 -11.12 -11.77 15.17
N MET A 168 -11.18 -10.54 15.69
CA MET A 168 -11.30 -10.25 17.12
C MET A 168 -12.72 -10.48 17.68
N GLY A 169 -13.74 -10.66 16.83
CA GLY A 169 -15.13 -10.73 17.24
C GLY A 169 -15.71 -9.34 17.60
N GLY A 170 -15.15 -8.27 17.08
CA GLY A 170 -15.63 -6.89 17.24
C GLY A 170 -15.37 -6.27 18.61
N GLU A 171 -14.49 -6.84 19.43
CA GLU A 171 -14.20 -6.35 20.79
C GLU A 171 -12.77 -6.64 21.26
N GLY A 172 -12.30 -5.88 22.24
CA GLY A 172 -10.99 -6.06 22.87
C GLY A 172 -9.98 -5.00 22.45
N LYS A 173 -8.78 -5.09 23.04
CA LYS A 173 -7.69 -4.13 22.80
C LYS A 173 -6.87 -4.51 21.58
N TYR A 174 -6.45 -3.51 20.82
CA TYR A 174 -5.49 -3.68 19.74
C TYR A 174 -4.42 -2.59 19.79
N VAL A 175 -3.28 -2.84 19.13
CA VAL A 175 -2.23 -1.84 18.87
C VAL A 175 -2.12 -1.60 17.37
N ALA A 176 -1.54 -0.47 17.00
CA ALA A 176 -1.27 -0.13 15.61
C ALA A 176 0.21 0.19 15.43
N THR A 177 0.80 -0.23 14.31
CA THR A 177 2.20 0.03 13.94
C THR A 177 2.30 0.96 12.74
N VAL A 178 3.35 1.76 12.70
CA VAL A 178 3.77 2.58 11.56
C VAL A 178 5.29 2.53 11.44
N GLY A 179 5.83 2.70 10.24
CA GLY A 179 7.28 2.77 10.05
C GLY A 179 7.86 4.03 10.68
N SER A 180 7.16 5.16 10.50
CA SER A 180 7.47 6.43 11.17
C SER A 180 6.19 7.19 11.49
N LEU A 181 6.21 7.95 12.58
CA LEU A 181 5.13 8.89 12.91
C LEU A 181 5.00 10.03 11.89
N THR A 182 5.99 10.21 11.02
CA THR A 182 6.01 11.17 9.91
C THR A 182 5.81 10.52 8.52
N SER A 183 5.56 9.20 8.46
CA SER A 183 5.21 8.49 7.23
C SER A 183 3.73 8.73 6.90
N GLN A 184 3.46 9.54 5.87
CA GLN A 184 2.10 10.02 5.59
C GLN A 184 1.09 8.90 5.35
N SER A 185 1.31 8.06 4.35
CA SER A 185 0.31 7.06 3.94
C SER A 185 0.03 6.02 5.01
N GLN A 186 1.08 5.51 5.67
CA GLN A 186 0.89 4.54 6.76
C GLN A 186 0.07 5.13 7.91
N ASN A 187 0.29 6.42 8.24
CA ASN A 187 -0.53 7.10 9.24
C ASN A 187 -1.98 7.28 8.77
N GLU A 188 -2.22 7.61 7.50
CA GLU A 188 -3.57 7.68 6.92
C GLU A 188 -4.28 6.31 6.92
N TRP A 189 -3.55 5.21 6.68
CA TRP A 189 -4.14 3.86 6.79
C TRP A 189 -4.59 3.57 8.22
N ILE A 190 -3.74 3.87 9.21
CA ILE A 190 -4.11 3.68 10.61
C ILE A 190 -5.26 4.59 11.01
N ASP A 191 -5.29 5.85 10.54
CA ASP A 191 -6.42 6.77 10.77
C ASP A 191 -7.73 6.23 10.21
N GLY A 192 -7.73 5.79 8.95
CA GLY A 192 -8.89 5.18 8.32
C GLY A 192 -9.38 3.93 9.06
N GLY A 193 -8.45 3.11 9.55
CA GLY A 193 -8.75 1.97 10.40
C GLY A 193 -9.40 2.37 11.73
N ILE A 194 -8.83 3.36 12.42
CA ILE A 194 -9.36 3.85 13.70
C ILE A 194 -10.73 4.53 13.52
N GLU A 195 -10.90 5.34 12.46
CA GLU A 195 -12.19 5.96 12.13
C GLU A 195 -13.27 4.89 11.90
N TYR A 196 -12.94 3.85 11.11
CA TYR A 196 -13.83 2.73 10.86
C TYR A 196 -14.17 1.94 12.13
N GLN A 197 -13.17 1.67 12.98
CA GLN A 197 -13.35 0.99 14.27
C GLN A 197 -14.32 1.77 15.19
N LYS A 198 -14.12 3.07 15.34
CA LYS A 198 -14.97 3.91 16.19
C LYS A 198 -16.42 3.91 15.74
N ALA A 199 -16.65 3.94 14.42
CA ALA A 199 -17.99 3.96 13.84
C ALA A 199 -18.71 2.60 13.93
N ASN A 200 -17.99 1.48 13.80
CA ASN A 200 -18.60 0.16 13.62
C ASN A 200 -18.36 -0.82 14.79
N PHE A 201 -17.28 -0.65 15.55
CA PHE A 201 -16.86 -1.57 16.60
C PHE A 201 -16.48 -0.80 17.89
N PRO A 202 -17.45 -0.20 18.59
CA PRO A 202 -17.19 0.64 19.78
C PRO A 202 -16.63 -0.14 20.98
N LYS A 203 -16.72 -1.48 20.97
CA LYS A 203 -16.12 -2.33 22.00
C LYS A 203 -14.64 -2.65 21.75
N MET A 204 -14.11 -2.31 20.59
CA MET A 204 -12.68 -2.37 20.32
C MET A 204 -12.00 -1.10 20.82
N GLN A 205 -10.75 -1.20 21.29
CA GLN A 205 -10.01 -0.08 21.85
C GLN A 205 -8.55 -0.12 21.39
N LEU A 206 -8.06 1.01 20.86
CA LEU A 206 -6.63 1.21 20.67
C LEU A 206 -5.95 1.34 22.04
N ALA A 207 -5.05 0.41 22.38
CA ALA A 207 -4.48 0.29 23.73
C ALA A 207 -3.46 1.37 24.05
N THR A 208 -2.75 1.89 23.04
CA THR A 208 -1.71 2.91 23.19
C THR A 208 -1.58 3.73 21.90
N GLN A 209 -0.68 4.71 21.90
CA GLN A 209 -0.26 5.42 20.67
C GLN A 209 0.33 4.44 19.66
N ARG A 210 0.45 4.86 18.39
CA ARG A 210 1.07 4.07 17.34
C ARG A 210 2.51 3.69 17.72
N LEU A 211 2.87 2.45 17.44
CA LEU A 211 4.21 1.94 17.66
C LEU A 211 5.03 2.23 16.39
N GLU A 212 6.12 2.97 16.55
CA GLU A 212 7.05 3.26 15.46
C GLU A 212 8.07 2.14 15.34
N THR A 213 8.18 1.54 14.15
CA THR A 213 8.93 0.30 13.90
C THR A 213 9.99 0.41 12.80
N TYR A 214 10.15 1.58 12.19
CA TYR A 214 11.18 1.89 11.18
C TYR A 214 11.18 0.96 9.96
N ASP A 215 10.01 0.40 9.60
CA ASP A 215 9.86 -0.63 8.56
C ASP A 215 10.81 -1.84 8.75
N ASP A 216 11.06 -2.23 10.02
CA ASP A 216 11.98 -3.32 10.41
C ASP A 216 11.25 -4.40 11.21
N ALA A 217 11.32 -5.67 10.74
CA ALA A 217 10.60 -6.80 11.35
C ALA A 217 11.07 -7.13 12.77
N THR A 218 12.34 -6.85 13.11
CA THR A 218 12.89 -7.05 14.46
C THR A 218 12.32 -6.01 15.43
N GLN A 219 12.22 -4.76 14.98
CA GLN A 219 11.59 -3.70 15.75
C GLN A 219 10.10 -3.99 15.95
N ASP A 220 9.39 -4.42 14.90
CA ASP A 220 7.99 -4.86 15.01
C ASP A 220 7.82 -5.95 16.07
N TYR A 221 8.61 -7.02 15.98
CA TYR A 221 8.58 -8.11 16.97
C TYR A 221 8.82 -7.59 18.40
N ASN A 222 9.85 -6.77 18.61
CA ASN A 222 10.21 -6.26 19.94
C ASN A 222 9.12 -5.33 20.49
N LYS A 223 8.62 -4.38 19.69
CA LYS A 223 7.54 -3.46 20.09
C LYS A 223 6.23 -4.18 20.41
N LEU A 224 5.87 -5.19 19.63
CA LEU A 224 4.70 -6.01 19.89
C LEU A 224 4.86 -6.86 21.16
N LYS A 225 6.06 -7.39 21.42
CA LYS A 225 6.38 -8.10 22.67
C LYS A 225 6.28 -7.19 23.89
N GLU A 226 6.78 -5.95 23.80
CA GLU A 226 6.64 -4.91 24.84
C GLU A 226 5.16 -4.59 25.07
N ALA A 227 4.39 -4.41 23.99
CA ALA A 227 2.96 -4.14 24.06
C ALA A 227 2.18 -5.26 24.74
N LEU A 228 2.48 -6.54 24.45
CA LEU A 228 1.88 -7.69 25.14
C LEU A 228 2.21 -7.75 26.64
N THR A 229 3.39 -7.27 27.02
CA THR A 229 3.78 -7.18 28.43
C THR A 229 3.00 -6.09 29.15
N ALA A 230 2.83 -4.93 28.49
CA ALA A 230 2.07 -3.79 29.05
C ALA A 230 0.55 -4.02 29.04
N TYR A 231 0.06 -4.77 28.07
CA TYR A 231 -1.36 -5.08 27.88
C TYR A 231 -1.56 -6.59 27.72
N PRO A 232 -1.59 -7.37 28.82
CA PRO A 232 -1.72 -8.84 28.74
C PRO A 232 -3.03 -9.33 28.10
N ASP A 233 -4.03 -8.46 28.01
CA ASP A 233 -5.32 -8.66 27.35
C ASP A 233 -5.36 -8.16 25.88
N LEU A 234 -4.19 -7.84 25.30
CA LEU A 234 -4.09 -7.44 23.91
C LEU A 234 -4.58 -8.55 22.98
N LYS A 235 -5.48 -8.20 22.06
CA LYS A 235 -6.17 -9.15 21.20
C LYS A 235 -5.89 -8.94 19.72
N GLY A 236 -5.40 -7.74 19.33
CA GLY A 236 -5.19 -7.41 17.92
C GLY A 236 -3.98 -6.55 17.63
N VAL A 237 -3.49 -6.68 16.37
CA VAL A 237 -2.44 -5.85 15.77
C VAL A 237 -2.93 -5.35 14.42
N LEU A 238 -2.98 -4.03 14.25
CA LEU A 238 -3.22 -3.35 12.98
C LEU A 238 -1.86 -2.92 12.41
N GLY A 239 -1.38 -3.61 11.39
CA GLY A 239 -0.05 -3.39 10.82
C GLY A 239 -0.07 -2.43 9.63
N GLY A 240 0.55 -1.24 9.73
CA GLY A 240 0.82 -0.36 8.61
C GLY A 240 2.00 -0.85 7.76
N PRO A 241 3.21 -1.01 8.33
CA PRO A 241 4.39 -1.47 7.61
C PRO A 241 4.27 -2.92 7.14
N MET A 242 4.83 -3.24 5.98
CA MET A 242 4.88 -4.62 5.46
C MET A 242 5.63 -5.57 6.41
N PRO A 243 6.78 -5.21 7.01
CA PRO A 243 7.51 -6.11 7.91
C PRO A 243 6.75 -6.48 9.18
N THR A 244 5.74 -5.71 9.59
CA THR A 244 4.90 -6.05 10.76
C THR A 244 4.23 -7.42 10.61
N SER A 245 3.90 -7.82 9.39
CA SER A 245 3.31 -9.14 9.12
C SER A 245 4.20 -10.30 9.56
N ALA A 246 5.52 -10.18 9.33
CA ALA A 246 6.52 -11.14 9.80
C ALA A 246 6.77 -11.02 11.32
N GLY A 247 6.92 -9.80 11.84
CA GLY A 247 7.13 -9.56 13.27
C GLY A 247 5.98 -10.10 14.13
N ALA A 248 4.75 -9.81 13.74
CA ALA A 248 3.55 -10.32 14.41
C ALA A 248 3.39 -11.83 14.25
N GLY A 249 3.57 -12.35 13.03
CA GLY A 249 3.48 -13.79 12.76
C GLY A 249 4.47 -14.59 13.60
N LYS A 250 5.73 -14.16 13.64
CA LYS A 250 6.78 -14.75 14.48
C LYS A 250 6.41 -14.73 15.96
N LEU A 251 5.96 -13.58 16.47
CA LEU A 251 5.59 -13.43 17.87
C LEU A 251 4.41 -14.35 18.25
N ILE A 252 3.38 -14.43 17.39
CA ILE A 252 2.21 -15.30 17.59
C ILE A 252 2.63 -16.76 17.62
N ALA A 253 3.46 -17.21 16.67
CA ALA A 253 3.94 -18.58 16.60
C ALA A 253 4.80 -18.95 17.82
N GLU A 254 5.82 -18.16 18.14
CA GLU A 254 6.76 -18.43 19.24
C GLU A 254 6.09 -18.43 20.63
N ARG A 255 5.04 -17.63 20.83
CA ARG A 255 4.33 -17.50 22.10
C ARG A 255 3.08 -18.36 22.20
N GLY A 256 2.74 -19.12 21.16
CA GLY A 256 1.52 -19.94 21.15
C GLY A 256 0.24 -19.10 21.28
N LEU A 257 0.20 -17.94 20.62
CA LEU A 257 -0.90 -16.98 20.69
C LEU A 257 -1.91 -17.13 19.55
N LYS A 258 -1.78 -18.16 18.73
CA LYS A 258 -2.75 -18.49 17.67
C LYS A 258 -4.17 -18.56 18.21
N GLY A 259 -5.09 -17.81 17.59
CA GLY A 259 -6.47 -17.67 18.03
C GLY A 259 -6.69 -16.81 19.29
N LYS A 260 -5.62 -16.16 19.79
CA LYS A 260 -5.69 -15.24 20.94
C LYS A 260 -5.23 -13.83 20.56
N LEU A 261 -4.16 -13.71 19.76
CA LEU A 261 -3.69 -12.47 19.17
C LEU A 261 -3.90 -12.54 17.66
N PHE A 262 -4.59 -11.56 17.10
CA PHE A 262 -4.94 -11.49 15.68
C PHE A 262 -4.17 -10.39 14.97
N PHE A 263 -3.92 -10.57 13.69
CA PHE A 263 -3.23 -9.61 12.84
C PHE A 263 -4.04 -9.33 11.58
N ALA A 264 -4.11 -8.06 11.21
CA ALA A 264 -4.43 -7.60 9.87
C ALA A 264 -3.55 -6.41 9.53
N GLY A 265 -2.91 -6.43 8.38
CA GLY A 265 -1.97 -5.38 8.00
C GLY A 265 -1.45 -5.52 6.59
N THR A 266 -0.60 -4.57 6.20
CA THR A 266 0.17 -4.66 4.96
C THR A 266 1.16 -5.81 5.05
N GLY A 267 1.30 -6.59 3.96
CA GLY A 267 2.23 -7.72 3.93
C GLY A 267 2.39 -8.25 2.50
N LEU A 268 3.49 -8.96 2.24
CA LEU A 268 3.69 -9.73 1.01
C LEU A 268 3.66 -11.22 1.32
N VAL A 269 3.24 -12.04 0.35
CA VAL A 269 3.18 -13.50 0.53
C VAL A 269 4.58 -14.09 0.72
N SER A 270 5.60 -13.54 0.07
CA SER A 270 7.00 -13.95 0.26
C SER A 270 7.51 -13.76 1.70
N VAL A 271 6.89 -12.86 2.46
CA VAL A 271 7.28 -12.52 3.84
C VAL A 271 6.35 -13.14 4.88
N ALA A 272 5.04 -13.10 4.63
CA ALA A 272 4.00 -13.48 5.57
C ALA A 272 3.40 -14.88 5.30
N GLY A 273 3.75 -15.49 4.15
CA GLY A 273 3.06 -16.68 3.65
C GLY A 273 3.15 -17.90 4.57
N GLU A 274 4.27 -18.10 5.26
CA GLU A 274 4.38 -19.21 6.23
C GLU A 274 3.38 -19.04 7.39
N TYR A 275 3.18 -17.81 7.88
CA TYR A 275 2.27 -17.51 8.98
C TYR A 275 0.80 -17.54 8.54
N LEU A 276 0.50 -17.16 7.29
CA LEU A 276 -0.82 -17.37 6.69
C LEU A 276 -1.12 -18.86 6.54
N LYS A 277 -0.16 -19.65 6.04
CA LYS A 277 -0.31 -21.09 5.84
C LYS A 277 -0.54 -21.82 7.16
N SER A 278 0.25 -21.48 8.18
CA SER A 278 0.09 -22.04 9.53
C SER A 278 -1.17 -21.55 10.23
N GLY A 279 -1.70 -20.38 9.85
CA GLY A 279 -2.83 -19.70 10.48
C GLY A 279 -2.44 -18.96 11.76
N ASP A 280 -1.18 -18.60 11.93
CA ASP A 280 -0.72 -17.71 13.00
C ASP A 280 -1.19 -16.28 12.74
N ILE A 281 -1.23 -15.86 11.46
CA ILE A 281 -1.94 -14.66 11.04
C ILE A 281 -3.06 -15.04 10.06
N GLY A 282 -4.15 -14.26 10.05
CA GLY A 282 -5.34 -14.59 9.25
C GLY A 282 -5.48 -13.77 7.96
N TYR A 283 -4.78 -12.63 7.85
CA TYR A 283 -5.02 -11.68 6.78
C TYR A 283 -3.84 -10.74 6.54
N ILE A 284 -3.51 -10.54 5.29
CA ILE A 284 -2.68 -9.43 4.82
C ILE A 284 -3.36 -8.71 3.66
N GLN A 285 -2.93 -7.49 3.40
CA GLN A 285 -3.39 -6.68 2.28
C GLN A 285 -2.18 -6.00 1.65
N PHE A 286 -2.17 -5.86 0.33
CA PHE A 286 -1.09 -5.18 -0.38
C PHE A 286 -1.55 -4.69 -1.75
N TRP A 287 -0.72 -3.90 -2.40
CA TRP A 287 -0.70 -3.65 -3.84
C TRP A 287 0.65 -4.10 -4.38
N ASP A 288 0.77 -4.34 -5.68
CA ASP A 288 2.05 -4.79 -6.23
C ASP A 288 3.05 -3.61 -6.29
N PRO A 289 4.14 -3.64 -5.50
CA PRO A 289 5.15 -2.58 -5.50
C PRO A 289 5.82 -2.39 -6.86
N ALA A 290 5.95 -3.45 -7.66
CA ALA A 290 6.52 -3.36 -8.99
C ALA A 290 5.62 -2.53 -9.92
N VAL A 291 4.32 -2.75 -9.86
CA VAL A 291 3.33 -1.99 -10.64
C VAL A 291 3.34 -0.51 -10.20
N ALA A 292 3.43 -0.22 -8.90
CA ALA A 292 3.56 1.13 -8.39
C ALA A 292 4.84 1.83 -8.88
N GLY A 293 5.97 1.11 -8.90
CA GLY A 293 7.24 1.59 -9.46
C GLY A 293 7.13 1.96 -10.93
N ILE A 294 6.48 1.12 -11.73
CA ILE A 294 6.22 1.42 -13.15
C ILE A 294 5.30 2.64 -13.27
N ALA A 295 4.20 2.70 -12.50
CA ALA A 295 3.24 3.80 -12.55
C ALA A 295 3.90 5.16 -12.26
N MET A 296 4.73 5.26 -11.22
CA MET A 296 5.50 6.49 -10.93
C MET A 296 6.37 6.90 -12.11
N ASN A 297 7.09 5.96 -12.70
CA ASN A 297 8.01 6.25 -13.80
C ASN A 297 7.25 6.63 -15.10
N ILE A 298 6.07 6.06 -15.37
CA ILE A 298 5.19 6.50 -16.46
C ILE A 298 4.78 7.96 -16.26
N ILE A 299 4.28 8.31 -15.07
CA ILE A 299 3.87 9.69 -14.74
C ILE A 299 5.06 10.66 -14.91
N ALA A 300 6.24 10.29 -14.43
CA ALA A 300 7.45 11.08 -14.57
C ALA A 300 7.84 11.29 -16.04
N ALA A 301 7.81 10.25 -16.86
CA ALA A 301 8.10 10.32 -18.28
C ALA A 301 7.08 11.19 -19.05
N LEU A 302 5.79 11.07 -18.76
CA LEU A 302 4.75 11.94 -19.32
C LEU A 302 4.99 13.40 -18.97
N ALA A 303 5.32 13.69 -17.72
CA ALA A 303 5.60 15.04 -17.25
C ALA A 303 6.87 15.62 -17.94
N ALA A 304 7.94 14.82 -18.02
CA ALA A 304 9.23 15.22 -18.60
C ALA A 304 9.16 15.42 -20.13
N THR A 305 8.23 14.75 -20.81
CA THR A 305 8.04 14.86 -22.27
C THR A 305 6.98 15.89 -22.70
N GLY A 306 6.52 16.74 -21.78
CA GLY A 306 5.56 17.80 -22.05
C GLY A 306 4.10 17.34 -22.14
N LYS A 307 3.80 16.08 -21.81
CA LYS A 307 2.44 15.50 -21.87
C LYS A 307 1.64 15.68 -20.55
N LYS A 308 1.95 16.73 -19.79
CA LYS A 308 1.28 17.03 -18.51
C LYS A 308 -0.24 17.13 -18.63
N GLY A 309 -0.77 17.56 -19.77
CA GLY A 309 -2.23 17.63 -20.02
C GLY A 309 -2.95 16.28 -20.06
N GLU A 310 -2.24 15.17 -20.19
CA GLU A 310 -2.80 13.81 -20.12
C GLU A 310 -2.97 13.33 -18.68
N LEU A 311 -2.24 13.89 -17.70
CA LEU A 311 -2.21 13.50 -16.30
C LEU A 311 -3.44 14.02 -15.54
N LYS A 312 -4.58 13.37 -15.75
CA LYS A 312 -5.89 13.74 -15.20
C LYS A 312 -6.78 12.52 -14.98
N THR A 313 -7.91 12.74 -14.33
CA THR A 313 -8.97 11.72 -14.18
C THR A 313 -9.30 11.04 -15.51
N GLY A 314 -9.42 9.72 -15.48
CA GLY A 314 -9.66 8.87 -16.64
C GLY A 314 -8.41 8.38 -17.36
N LEU A 315 -7.20 8.82 -16.96
CA LEU A 315 -5.96 8.29 -17.54
C LEU A 315 -5.84 6.80 -17.21
N ASN A 316 -5.63 6.00 -18.25
CA ASN A 316 -5.33 4.57 -18.16
C ASN A 316 -3.83 4.36 -18.40
N LEU A 317 -3.11 3.81 -17.42
CA LEU A 317 -1.70 3.47 -17.55
C LEU A 317 -1.46 2.09 -18.20
N GLY A 318 -2.52 1.30 -18.39
CA GLY A 318 -2.41 -0.09 -18.85
C GLY A 318 -1.81 -1.04 -17.81
N LEU A 319 -1.91 -0.69 -16.54
CA LEU A 319 -1.38 -1.43 -15.41
C LEU A 319 -2.52 -1.84 -14.48
N PRO A 320 -2.47 -3.06 -13.86
CA PRO A 320 -3.46 -3.49 -12.88
C PRO A 320 -3.61 -2.49 -11.73
N GLY A 321 -4.84 -2.03 -11.49
CA GLY A 321 -5.15 -1.02 -10.48
C GLY A 321 -4.90 0.43 -10.89
N TYR A 322 -4.37 0.68 -12.10
CA TYR A 322 -4.13 2.02 -12.63
C TYR A 322 -4.77 2.22 -14.01
N GLU A 323 -5.84 1.48 -14.30
CA GLU A 323 -6.59 1.55 -15.56
C GLU A 323 -7.51 2.76 -15.65
N ASN A 324 -7.80 3.40 -14.51
CA ASN A 324 -8.66 4.57 -14.45
C ASN A 324 -8.27 5.46 -13.26
N LEU A 325 -7.25 6.30 -13.46
CA LEU A 325 -6.81 7.22 -12.41
C LEU A 325 -7.90 8.24 -12.07
N THR A 326 -7.97 8.62 -10.81
CA THR A 326 -8.89 9.64 -10.30
C THR A 326 -8.14 10.79 -9.63
N GLN A 327 -8.73 11.98 -9.60
CA GLN A 327 -8.26 13.14 -8.87
C GLN A 327 -9.29 13.46 -7.78
N PRO A 328 -9.13 12.89 -6.57
CA PRO A 328 -10.17 12.95 -5.54
C PRO A 328 -10.32 14.33 -4.91
N GLN A 329 -9.32 15.20 -5.05
CA GLN A 329 -9.28 16.52 -4.42
C GLN A 329 -9.16 17.61 -5.49
N ALA A 330 -10.19 18.45 -5.60
CA ALA A 330 -10.25 19.52 -6.62
C ALA A 330 -9.16 20.59 -6.44
N ASP A 331 -8.75 20.83 -5.21
CA ASP A 331 -7.67 21.77 -4.83
C ASP A 331 -6.27 21.17 -4.99
N ARG A 332 -6.16 19.86 -5.25
CA ARG A 332 -4.91 19.14 -5.49
C ARG A 332 -4.96 18.34 -6.81
N PRO A 333 -4.96 19.01 -7.96
CA PRO A 333 -5.09 18.34 -9.27
C PRO A 333 -3.88 17.47 -9.64
N ASN A 334 -2.77 17.60 -8.92
CA ASN A 334 -1.57 16.78 -9.07
C ASN A 334 -1.60 15.48 -8.25
N LEU A 335 -2.63 15.25 -7.42
CA LEU A 335 -2.83 14.02 -6.65
C LEU A 335 -3.71 13.05 -7.44
N LEU A 336 -3.16 11.89 -7.79
CA LEU A 336 -3.79 10.86 -8.59
C LEU A 336 -3.96 9.58 -7.75
N TYR A 337 -5.12 8.97 -7.80
CA TYR A 337 -5.41 7.70 -7.13
C TYR A 337 -5.70 6.60 -8.14
N GLY A 338 -5.07 5.43 -7.93
CA GLY A 338 -5.48 4.16 -8.51
C GLY A 338 -6.54 3.44 -7.66
N ALA A 339 -6.67 2.13 -7.90
CA ALA A 339 -7.58 1.23 -7.19
C ALA A 339 -6.96 -0.17 -7.03
N GLY A 340 -5.70 -0.24 -6.61
CA GLY A 340 -4.81 -1.38 -6.82
C GLY A 340 -4.53 -2.30 -5.63
N TRP A 341 -5.32 -2.31 -4.53
CA TRP A 341 -5.02 -3.27 -3.45
C TRP A 341 -5.74 -4.61 -3.62
N VAL A 342 -5.12 -5.64 -3.06
CA VAL A 342 -5.67 -7.00 -2.95
C VAL A 342 -5.68 -7.45 -1.49
N SER A 343 -6.65 -8.31 -1.16
CA SER A 343 -6.81 -8.93 0.15
C SER A 343 -6.38 -10.39 0.08
N VAL A 344 -5.50 -10.82 0.96
CA VAL A 344 -4.92 -12.15 0.94
C VAL A 344 -5.12 -12.86 2.27
N THR A 345 -5.60 -14.08 2.17
CA THR A 345 -5.74 -15.05 3.26
C THR A 345 -5.06 -16.36 2.85
N LYS A 346 -5.13 -17.36 3.71
CA LYS A 346 -4.65 -18.71 3.40
C LYS A 346 -5.26 -19.27 2.11
N ASP A 347 -6.53 -18.91 1.80
CA ASP A 347 -7.29 -19.55 0.73
C ASP A 347 -6.84 -19.11 -0.66
N ASN A 348 -6.30 -17.88 -0.80
CA ASN A 348 -5.87 -17.31 -2.07
C ASN A 348 -4.39 -16.90 -2.12
N MET A 349 -3.61 -17.16 -1.04
CA MET A 349 -2.19 -16.79 -1.03
C MET A 349 -1.36 -17.46 -2.14
N GLY A 350 -1.80 -18.65 -2.62
CA GLY A 350 -1.13 -19.35 -3.70
C GLY A 350 -1.22 -18.68 -5.08
N GLU A 351 -2.02 -17.62 -5.19
CA GLU A 351 -2.13 -16.79 -6.40
C GLU A 351 -1.00 -15.76 -6.51
N TYR A 352 -0.23 -15.57 -5.44
CA TYR A 352 0.83 -14.55 -5.32
C TYR A 352 2.16 -15.21 -4.98
N ASN A 353 3.21 -14.83 -5.68
CA ASN A 353 4.55 -15.43 -5.55
C ASN A 353 5.65 -14.44 -5.11
N PHE A 354 5.25 -13.27 -4.61
CA PHE A 354 6.15 -12.22 -4.12
C PHE A 354 5.71 -11.64 -2.77
#